data_9d1fb9f75cdcdbbaea0bb62b62dff96f
#
_entry.id   9d1fb9f75cdcdbbaea0bb62b62dff96f
#
_cell.length_a   1.000
_cell.length_b   1.000
_cell.length_c   1.000
_cell.angle_alpha   90.00
_cell.angle_beta   90.00
_cell.angle_gamma   90.00
#
_symmetry.space_group_name_H-M   'P 1'
#
loop_
_entity.id
_entity.type
_entity.pdbx_description
1 polymer ?
#
loop_
_entity_poly.entity_id
_entity_poly.type
_entity_poly.pdbx_seq_one_letter_code
_entity_poly.pdbx_strand_id
1 'polypeptide(L)'
;MKLMFISDIHGSSLYAQKAIDTYKQEKADKLIILGDILYHGPRNDLPEEYAPKKVISLLNAYKKDIIAVRGNCDAEVDQMVLDFPIRSDFATVDVDGHHFFLTHGHLFDEDNLPGVNDGDIFVYGHIHKPVAKEINGIYIINPSSISLPKEGKNSYGIYEKDTFMIKDFDQTVVKKIDFRKSQ
;
A
#
# COMPACT_ATOMS: atom_id res chain seq x y z
N MET A 1 -8.57 -11.77 -9.89
CA MET A 1 -7.51 -10.73 -10.09
C MET A 1 -6.54 -10.77 -8.91
N LYS A 2 -5.25 -10.50 -9.13
CA LYS A 2 -4.25 -10.44 -8.05
C LYS A 2 -3.76 -9.00 -7.87
N LEU A 3 -3.83 -8.46 -6.65
CA LEU A 3 -3.39 -7.12 -6.34
C LEU A 3 -2.20 -7.15 -5.38
N MET A 4 -1.18 -6.33 -5.64
CA MET A 4 -0.09 -6.10 -4.70
C MET A 4 -0.23 -4.71 -4.08
N PHE A 5 -0.02 -4.62 -2.77
CA PHE A 5 -0.14 -3.39 -1.98
C PHE A 5 1.19 -3.03 -1.35
N ILE A 6 1.62 -1.79 -1.53
CA ILE A 6 2.79 -1.22 -0.87
C ILE A 6 2.43 0.12 -0.27
N SER A 7 3.15 0.53 0.75
CA SER A 7 2.98 1.82 1.43
C SER A 7 4.30 2.36 1.94
N ASP A 8 4.35 3.68 2.14
CA ASP A 8 5.41 4.32 2.90
C ASP A 8 6.82 3.98 2.34
N ILE A 9 7.01 4.27 1.05
CA ILE A 9 8.27 4.07 0.30
C ILE A 9 9.33 5.09 0.77
N HIS A 10 8.88 6.31 1.09
CA HIS A 10 9.70 7.39 1.62
C HIS A 10 11.00 7.65 0.84
N GLY A 11 10.99 7.46 -0.48
CA GLY A 11 12.13 7.73 -1.35
C GLY A 11 13.24 6.68 -1.34
N SER A 12 13.04 5.52 -0.71
CA SER A 12 14.00 4.42 -0.74
C SER A 12 14.05 3.75 -2.12
N SER A 13 15.15 3.91 -2.84
CA SER A 13 15.32 3.26 -4.13
C SER A 13 15.55 1.75 -4.01
N LEU A 14 16.17 1.30 -2.92
CA LEU A 14 16.36 -0.12 -2.64
C LEU A 14 15.01 -0.84 -2.51
N TYR A 15 14.12 -0.31 -1.65
CA TYR A 15 12.83 -0.97 -1.42
C TYR A 15 11.83 -0.75 -2.54
N ALA A 16 11.91 0.37 -3.27
CA ALA A 16 11.16 0.53 -4.51
C ALA A 16 11.55 -0.51 -5.56
N GLN A 17 12.86 -0.78 -5.73
CA GLN A 17 13.33 -1.83 -6.65
C GLN A 17 12.87 -3.22 -6.20
N LYS A 18 13.04 -3.56 -4.90
CA LYS A 18 12.54 -4.82 -4.35
C LYS A 18 11.04 -5.00 -4.57
N ALA A 19 10.25 -3.93 -4.38
CA ALA A 19 8.81 -3.96 -4.60
C ALA A 19 8.46 -4.24 -6.07
N ILE A 20 9.14 -3.60 -7.02
CA ILE A 20 8.95 -3.86 -8.46
C ILE A 20 9.35 -5.29 -8.85
N ASP A 21 10.46 -5.80 -8.31
CA ASP A 21 10.88 -7.18 -8.60
C ASP A 21 9.89 -8.19 -8.01
N THR A 22 9.40 -7.92 -6.79
CA THR A 22 8.34 -8.72 -6.15
C THR A 22 7.02 -8.66 -6.92
N TYR A 23 6.61 -7.47 -7.40
CA TYR A 23 5.42 -7.30 -8.24
C TYR A 23 5.45 -8.22 -9.48
N LYS A 24 6.60 -8.29 -10.16
CA LYS A 24 6.81 -9.20 -11.28
C LYS A 24 6.78 -10.68 -10.87
N GLN A 25 7.46 -11.01 -9.78
CA GLN A 25 7.54 -12.39 -9.25
C GLN A 25 6.17 -12.90 -8.83
N GLU A 26 5.38 -12.08 -8.13
CA GLU A 26 4.01 -12.38 -7.72
C GLU A 26 3.04 -12.42 -8.91
N LYS A 27 3.42 -11.89 -10.06
CA LYS A 27 2.56 -11.73 -11.25
C LYS A 27 1.24 -11.03 -10.91
N ALA A 28 1.32 -9.98 -10.11
CA ALA A 28 0.16 -9.20 -9.74
C ALA A 28 -0.34 -8.39 -10.95
N ASP A 29 -1.66 -8.22 -11.05
CA ASP A 29 -2.30 -7.50 -12.14
C ASP A 29 -2.22 -5.98 -11.94
N LYS A 30 -2.23 -5.52 -10.68
CA LYS A 30 -2.11 -4.11 -10.29
C LYS A 30 -1.22 -3.94 -9.09
N LEU A 31 -0.52 -2.80 -9.05
CA LEU A 31 0.27 -2.30 -7.92
C LEU A 31 -0.48 -1.15 -7.25
N ILE A 32 -0.91 -1.36 -6.02
CA ILE A 32 -1.58 -0.35 -5.20
C ILE A 32 -0.54 0.32 -4.32
N ILE A 33 -0.45 1.66 -4.37
CA ILE A 33 0.46 2.46 -3.55
C ILE A 33 -0.37 3.31 -2.58
N LEU A 34 -0.22 3.06 -1.30
CA LEU A 34 -1.01 3.71 -0.26
C LEU A 34 -0.38 5.03 0.25
N GLY A 35 0.41 5.71 -0.59
CA GLY A 35 0.96 7.03 -0.30
C GLY A 35 2.36 7.01 0.32
N ASP A 36 2.87 8.22 0.64
CA ASP A 36 4.20 8.52 1.16
C ASP A 36 5.32 7.97 0.25
N ILE A 37 5.36 8.48 -1.00
CA ILE A 37 6.15 7.90 -2.08
C ILE A 37 7.60 8.41 -2.07
N LEU A 38 7.82 9.74 -2.14
CA LEU A 38 9.13 10.29 -2.43
C LEU A 38 9.84 10.92 -1.23
N TYR A 39 9.11 11.60 -0.35
CA TYR A 39 9.68 12.32 0.78
C TYR A 39 9.72 11.45 2.04
N HIS A 40 10.88 11.44 2.74
CA HIS A 40 11.03 10.64 3.95
C HIS A 40 10.20 11.12 5.15
N GLY A 41 9.74 12.40 5.12
CA GLY A 41 9.03 13.04 6.21
C GLY A 41 9.97 13.58 7.31
N PRO A 42 9.58 14.65 8.01
CA PRO A 42 10.48 15.34 8.96
C PRO A 42 10.71 14.55 10.25
N ARG A 43 9.90 13.52 10.51
CA ARG A 43 9.95 12.70 11.74
C ARG A 43 10.67 11.37 11.59
N ASN A 44 11.02 10.99 10.36
CA ASN A 44 11.68 9.73 10.06
C ASN A 44 13.16 9.98 9.77
N ASP A 45 13.99 8.99 10.10
CA ASP A 45 15.34 8.93 9.56
C ASP A 45 15.31 8.67 8.05
N LEU A 46 16.41 8.97 7.36
CA LEU A 46 16.52 8.65 5.94
C LEU A 46 16.47 7.12 5.77
N PRO A 47 15.57 6.60 4.91
CA PRO A 47 15.56 5.18 4.62
C PRO A 47 16.80 4.76 3.83
N GLU A 48 17.06 3.47 3.84
CA GLU A 48 18.17 2.87 3.10
C GLU A 48 18.08 3.22 1.61
N GLU A 49 19.21 3.65 1.02
CA GLU A 49 19.31 4.15 -0.35
C GLU A 49 18.27 5.23 -0.70
N TYR A 50 18.16 6.26 0.14
CA TYR A 50 17.28 7.39 -0.15
C TYR A 50 17.67 8.07 -1.47
N ALA A 51 16.92 7.85 -2.52
CA ALA A 51 17.15 8.39 -3.86
C ALA A 51 15.83 8.60 -4.63
N PRO A 52 15.04 9.63 -4.29
CA PRO A 52 13.71 9.88 -4.89
C PRO A 52 13.70 9.88 -6.41
N LYS A 53 14.75 10.42 -7.07
CA LYS A 53 14.83 10.40 -8.54
C LYS A 53 14.88 8.99 -9.13
N LYS A 54 15.50 8.04 -8.43
CA LYS A 54 15.49 6.63 -8.86
C LYS A 54 14.10 6.03 -8.66
N VAL A 55 13.44 6.32 -7.54
CA VAL A 55 12.06 5.87 -7.26
C VAL A 55 11.11 6.34 -8.36
N ILE A 56 11.18 7.62 -8.77
CA ILE A 56 10.39 8.17 -9.88
C ILE A 56 10.57 7.33 -11.16
N SER A 57 11.81 7.07 -11.56
CA SER A 57 12.09 6.31 -12.78
C SER A 57 11.56 4.88 -12.70
N LEU A 58 11.71 4.22 -11.54
CA LEU A 58 11.22 2.87 -11.30
C LEU A 58 9.69 2.78 -11.40
N LEU A 59 8.97 3.68 -10.71
CA LEU A 59 7.51 3.64 -10.67
C LEU A 59 6.89 4.09 -12.01
N ASN A 60 7.42 5.11 -12.66
CA ASN A 60 6.89 5.59 -13.95
C ASN A 60 6.94 4.52 -15.05
N ALA A 61 7.88 3.57 -14.97
CA ALA A 61 7.92 2.43 -15.89
C ALA A 61 6.67 1.53 -15.79
N TYR A 62 5.94 1.59 -14.66
CA TYR A 62 4.75 0.79 -14.36
C TYR A 62 3.47 1.63 -14.22
N LYS A 63 3.47 2.88 -14.66
CA LYS A 63 2.36 3.84 -14.51
C LYS A 63 0.97 3.35 -14.92
N LYS A 64 0.88 2.42 -15.87
CA LYS A 64 -0.41 1.85 -16.33
C LYS A 64 -1.00 0.83 -15.36
N ASP A 65 -0.17 0.28 -14.50
CA ASP A 65 -0.55 -0.78 -13.58
C ASP A 65 -0.69 -0.26 -12.13
N ILE A 66 -0.29 1.00 -11.89
CA ILE A 66 -0.34 1.64 -10.58
C ILE A 66 -1.70 2.32 -10.35
N ILE A 67 -2.24 2.08 -9.16
CA ILE A 67 -3.30 2.87 -8.52
C ILE A 67 -2.71 3.42 -7.23
N ALA A 68 -2.73 4.74 -7.04
CA ALA A 68 -2.14 5.37 -5.87
C ALA A 68 -3.10 6.33 -5.17
N VAL A 69 -2.95 6.46 -3.85
CA VAL A 69 -3.59 7.48 -3.04
C VAL A 69 -2.54 8.39 -2.41
N ARG A 70 -2.96 9.58 -1.98
CA ARG A 70 -2.08 10.58 -1.40
C ARG A 70 -1.74 10.25 0.05
N GLY A 71 -0.44 10.24 0.37
CA GLY A 71 0.05 10.26 1.73
C GLY A 71 0.23 11.68 2.30
N ASN A 72 0.50 11.79 3.59
CA ASN A 72 0.72 13.08 4.23
C ASN A 72 2.09 13.70 3.88
N CYS A 73 3.02 12.92 3.38
CA CYS A 73 4.31 13.41 2.90
C CYS A 73 4.32 13.68 1.38
N ASP A 74 3.26 13.31 0.65
CA ASP A 74 3.17 13.54 -0.78
C ASP A 74 2.74 14.98 -1.06
N ALA A 75 3.55 15.70 -1.84
CA ALA A 75 3.33 17.08 -2.19
C ALA A 75 2.76 17.24 -3.60
N GLU A 76 2.16 18.41 -3.89
CA GLU A 76 1.70 18.73 -5.23
C GLU A 76 2.80 18.66 -6.30
N VAL A 77 4.04 19.01 -5.92
CA VAL A 77 5.20 18.96 -6.80
C VAL A 77 5.57 17.53 -7.20
N ASP A 78 5.25 16.54 -6.39
CA ASP A 78 5.53 15.13 -6.69
C ASP A 78 4.69 14.65 -7.88
N GLN A 79 3.46 15.18 -8.05
CA GLN A 79 2.63 14.90 -9.22
C GLN A 79 3.25 15.41 -10.53
N MET A 80 4.17 16.38 -10.49
CA MET A 80 4.83 16.90 -11.70
C MET A 80 5.85 15.91 -12.26
N VAL A 81 6.30 14.95 -11.46
CA VAL A 81 7.36 13.99 -11.80
C VAL A 81 6.89 12.53 -11.81
N LEU A 82 5.71 12.24 -11.24
CA LEU A 82 5.08 10.93 -11.28
C LEU A 82 4.00 10.90 -12.37
N ASP A 83 4.14 9.97 -13.31
CA ASP A 83 3.30 9.85 -14.51
C ASP A 83 1.94 9.16 -14.25
N PHE A 84 1.57 8.93 -12.99
CA PHE A 84 0.29 8.36 -12.56
C PHE A 84 -0.33 9.24 -11.45
N PRO A 85 -1.68 9.27 -11.30
CA PRO A 85 -2.33 10.11 -10.31
C PRO A 85 -1.95 9.73 -8.88
N ILE A 86 -1.58 10.74 -8.04
CA ILE A 86 -1.23 10.55 -6.62
C ILE A 86 -2.00 11.48 -5.68
N ARG A 87 -2.96 12.28 -6.18
CA ARG A 87 -3.55 13.38 -5.42
C ARG A 87 -4.89 13.06 -4.75
N SER A 88 -5.41 11.85 -4.93
CA SER A 88 -6.67 11.45 -4.30
C SER A 88 -6.43 11.01 -2.86
N ASP A 89 -7.23 11.53 -1.93
CA ASP A 89 -7.16 11.13 -0.51
C ASP A 89 -7.60 9.70 -0.28
N PHE A 90 -8.40 9.17 -1.19
CA PHE A 90 -8.83 7.77 -1.23
C PHE A 90 -9.10 7.32 -2.66
N ALA A 91 -9.18 6.01 -2.83
CA ALA A 91 -9.67 5.36 -4.05
C ALA A 91 -10.49 4.13 -3.65
N THR A 92 -11.37 3.68 -4.54
CA THR A 92 -12.08 2.42 -4.38
C THR A 92 -11.77 1.47 -5.52
N VAL A 93 -11.70 0.18 -5.22
CA VAL A 93 -11.47 -0.88 -6.21
C VAL A 93 -12.42 -2.03 -5.92
N ASP A 94 -13.24 -2.38 -6.91
CA ASP A 94 -14.10 -3.56 -6.84
C ASP A 94 -13.43 -4.71 -7.59
N VAL A 95 -13.19 -5.82 -6.89
CA VAL A 95 -12.53 -7.00 -7.47
C VAL A 95 -13.05 -8.28 -6.83
N ASP A 96 -13.37 -9.27 -7.67
CA ASP A 96 -13.85 -10.60 -7.27
C ASP A 96 -15.06 -10.58 -6.31
N GLY A 97 -15.89 -9.50 -6.37
CA GLY A 97 -17.05 -9.29 -5.50
C GLY A 97 -16.74 -8.60 -4.16
N HIS A 98 -15.50 -8.17 -3.95
CA HIS A 98 -15.08 -7.39 -2.77
C HIS A 98 -14.91 -5.92 -3.10
N HIS A 99 -15.33 -5.05 -2.17
CA HIS A 99 -15.15 -3.61 -2.24
C HIS A 99 -13.95 -3.18 -1.36
N PHE A 100 -12.90 -2.67 -1.99
CA PHE A 100 -11.72 -2.14 -1.32
C PHE A 100 -11.81 -0.62 -1.20
N PHE A 101 -11.75 -0.09 0.00
CA PHE A 101 -11.51 1.32 0.27
C PHE A 101 -10.03 1.53 0.60
N LEU A 102 -9.34 2.28 -0.24
CA LEU A 102 -7.90 2.53 -0.18
C LEU A 102 -7.63 3.94 0.30
N THR A 103 -6.81 4.12 1.32
CA THR A 103 -6.39 5.44 1.80
C THR A 103 -4.98 5.36 2.39
N HIS A 104 -4.38 6.51 2.70
CA HIS A 104 -3.08 6.47 3.36
C HIS A 104 -3.19 6.20 4.87
N GLY A 105 -4.20 6.71 5.56
CA GLY A 105 -4.36 6.50 7.00
C GLY A 105 -4.18 7.76 7.86
N HIS A 106 -3.91 8.92 7.26
CA HIS A 106 -3.77 10.18 8.00
C HIS A 106 -5.08 10.99 8.09
N LEU A 107 -6.07 10.67 7.25
CA LEU A 107 -7.41 11.29 7.25
C LEU A 107 -8.49 10.31 7.71
N PHE A 108 -8.37 9.05 7.29
CA PHE A 108 -9.22 7.94 7.69
C PHE A 108 -8.32 6.84 8.23
N ASP A 109 -8.69 6.25 9.37
CA ASP A 109 -7.98 5.15 10.01
C ASP A 109 -8.98 4.19 10.67
N GLU A 110 -8.50 3.22 11.43
CA GLU A 110 -9.35 2.22 12.08
C GLU A 110 -10.28 2.79 13.17
N ASP A 111 -9.94 3.96 13.73
CA ASP A 111 -10.75 4.67 14.73
C ASP A 111 -11.69 5.70 14.11
N ASN A 112 -11.45 6.07 12.85
CA ASN A 112 -12.24 7.03 12.07
C ASN A 112 -12.46 6.49 10.66
N LEU A 113 -13.25 5.42 10.57
CA LEU A 113 -13.59 4.80 9.29
C LEU A 113 -14.47 5.71 8.43
N PRO A 114 -14.26 5.76 7.10
CA PRO A 114 -15.18 6.39 6.17
C PRO A 114 -16.51 5.60 6.09
N GLY A 115 -17.41 6.00 5.21
CA GLY A 115 -18.67 5.30 4.97
C GLY A 115 -18.47 3.93 4.30
N VAL A 116 -17.86 2.98 5.01
CA VAL A 116 -17.68 1.58 4.61
C VAL A 116 -18.76 0.69 5.24
N ASN A 117 -19.11 -0.40 4.59
CA ASN A 117 -20.18 -1.30 5.00
C ASN A 117 -19.64 -2.65 5.49
N ASP A 118 -20.54 -3.47 6.07
CA ASP A 118 -20.21 -4.87 6.42
C ASP A 118 -19.73 -5.63 5.16
N GLY A 119 -18.60 -6.31 5.27
CA GLY A 119 -17.93 -7.02 4.19
C GLY A 119 -16.89 -6.20 3.40
N ASP A 120 -16.88 -4.86 3.55
CA ASP A 120 -15.88 -4.02 2.88
C ASP A 120 -14.48 -4.20 3.46
N ILE A 121 -13.48 -3.91 2.63
CA ILE A 121 -12.07 -4.04 2.97
C ILE A 121 -11.44 -2.66 3.01
N PHE A 122 -11.10 -2.19 4.20
CA PHE A 122 -10.41 -0.93 4.44
C PHE A 122 -8.90 -1.16 4.49
N VAL A 123 -8.17 -0.60 3.52
CA VAL A 123 -6.71 -0.76 3.41
C VAL A 123 -6.03 0.60 3.56
N TYR A 124 -5.09 0.69 4.50
CA TYR A 124 -4.38 1.92 4.81
C TYR A 124 -2.89 1.70 5.12
N GLY A 125 -2.08 2.76 5.08
CA GLY A 125 -0.65 2.79 5.38
C GLY A 125 -0.34 3.58 6.66
N HIS A 126 0.59 4.53 6.59
CA HIS A 126 0.90 5.58 7.57
C HIS A 126 1.48 5.12 8.91
N ILE A 127 0.92 4.12 9.55
CA ILE A 127 1.36 3.69 10.89
C ILE A 127 2.62 2.83 10.87
N HIS A 128 3.02 2.33 9.70
CA HIS A 128 4.20 1.47 9.48
C HIS A 128 4.18 0.16 10.29
N LYS A 129 2.98 -0.39 10.52
CA LYS A 129 2.76 -1.63 11.28
C LYS A 129 1.84 -2.56 10.52
N PRO A 130 2.12 -3.88 10.48
CA PRO A 130 1.27 -4.82 9.78
C PRO A 130 -0.03 -5.08 10.57
N VAL A 131 -1.18 -4.82 9.95
CA VAL A 131 -2.51 -5.10 10.51
C VAL A 131 -3.31 -5.97 9.54
N ALA A 132 -3.95 -7.01 10.05
CA ALA A 132 -4.96 -7.79 9.34
C ALA A 132 -5.93 -8.33 10.37
N LYS A 133 -7.12 -7.75 10.45
CA LYS A 133 -8.17 -8.08 11.44
C LYS A 133 -9.54 -7.73 10.88
N GLU A 134 -10.57 -8.26 11.50
CA GLU A 134 -11.98 -7.90 11.25
C GLU A 134 -12.53 -7.17 12.49
N ILE A 135 -13.20 -6.04 12.26
CA ILE A 135 -13.90 -5.28 13.30
C ILE A 135 -15.29 -4.96 12.79
N ASN A 136 -16.33 -5.44 13.47
CA ASN A 136 -17.74 -5.18 13.14
C ASN A 136 -18.07 -5.49 11.66
N GLY A 137 -17.52 -6.59 11.14
CA GLY A 137 -17.74 -7.01 9.77
C GLY A 137 -16.85 -6.34 8.72
N ILE A 138 -16.10 -5.30 9.08
CA ILE A 138 -15.17 -4.60 8.19
C ILE A 138 -13.78 -5.21 8.33
N TYR A 139 -13.13 -5.51 7.21
CA TYR A 139 -11.76 -5.99 7.17
C TYR A 139 -10.79 -4.81 7.21
N ILE A 140 -9.96 -4.74 8.24
CA ILE A 140 -8.98 -3.66 8.48
C ILE A 140 -7.58 -4.19 8.15
N ILE A 141 -6.93 -3.58 7.16
CA ILE A 141 -5.66 -4.05 6.65
C ILE A 141 -4.64 -2.92 6.54
N ASN A 142 -3.43 -3.19 7.00
CA ASN A 142 -2.27 -2.33 6.76
C ASN A 142 -1.08 -3.21 6.37
N PRO A 143 -0.49 -3.03 5.17
CA PRO A 143 0.65 -3.85 4.74
C PRO A 143 1.97 -3.49 5.43
N SER A 144 1.98 -2.47 6.31
CA SER A 144 3.16 -1.83 6.87
C SER A 144 3.92 -0.97 5.85
N SER A 145 5.10 -0.49 6.23
CA SER A 145 6.00 0.24 5.33
C SER A 145 6.95 -0.72 4.63
N ILE A 146 7.19 -0.49 3.34
CA ILE A 146 8.22 -1.25 2.61
C ILE A 146 9.64 -0.81 2.95
N SER A 147 9.84 0.40 3.52
CA SER A 147 11.18 0.97 3.78
C SER A 147 11.48 1.24 5.25
N LEU A 148 10.48 1.66 6.04
CA LEU A 148 10.63 2.15 7.42
C LEU A 148 9.63 1.46 8.38
N PRO A 149 9.60 0.13 8.50
CA PRO A 149 8.67 -0.55 9.40
C PRO A 149 8.96 -0.18 10.86
N LYS A 150 7.90 0.04 11.65
CA LYS A 150 7.98 0.24 13.11
C LYS A 150 7.83 -1.07 13.90
N GLU A 151 7.32 -2.09 13.25
CA GLU A 151 7.19 -3.45 13.80
C GLU A 151 7.54 -4.49 12.72
N GLY A 152 8.28 -5.51 13.11
CA GLY A 152 8.67 -6.60 12.23
C GLY A 152 9.65 -6.22 11.14
N LYS A 153 9.45 -6.77 9.95
CA LYS A 153 10.27 -6.55 8.75
C LYS A 153 9.53 -5.67 7.73
N ASN A 154 10.31 -5.16 6.77
CA ASN A 154 9.77 -4.53 5.56
C ASN A 154 8.80 -5.49 4.87
N SER A 155 7.56 -5.05 4.63
CA SER A 155 6.51 -5.92 4.15
C SER A 155 5.57 -5.26 3.15
N TYR A 156 4.84 -6.08 2.41
CA TYR A 156 3.87 -5.72 1.40
C TYR A 156 2.62 -6.60 1.52
N GLY A 157 1.53 -6.19 0.90
CA GLY A 157 0.29 -6.95 0.86
C GLY A 157 0.08 -7.66 -0.47
N ILE A 158 -0.54 -8.83 -0.46
CA ILE A 158 -1.05 -9.54 -1.64
C ILE A 158 -2.50 -9.93 -1.39
N TYR A 159 -3.38 -9.50 -2.29
CA TYR A 159 -4.73 -10.03 -2.41
C TYR A 159 -4.81 -11.01 -3.57
N GLU A 160 -5.33 -12.18 -3.34
CA GLU A 160 -5.66 -13.19 -4.36
C GLU A 160 -6.75 -14.14 -3.83
N LYS A 161 -7.81 -14.37 -4.62
CA LYS A 161 -8.83 -15.38 -4.36
C LYS A 161 -9.41 -15.34 -2.94
N ASP A 162 -10.04 -14.23 -2.59
CA ASP A 162 -10.70 -14.01 -1.29
C ASP A 162 -9.73 -14.03 -0.07
N THR A 163 -8.43 -13.97 -0.31
CA THR A 163 -7.40 -13.99 0.74
C THR A 163 -6.49 -12.77 0.63
N PHE A 164 -6.23 -12.13 1.77
CA PHE A 164 -5.18 -11.11 1.87
C PHE A 164 -4.03 -11.63 2.74
N MET A 165 -2.81 -11.52 2.22
CA MET A 165 -1.58 -11.89 2.91
C MET A 165 -0.66 -10.69 3.02
N ILE A 166 -0.11 -10.45 4.20
CA ILE A 166 1.03 -9.54 4.39
C ILE A 166 2.27 -10.42 4.42
N LYS A 167 3.22 -10.13 3.52
CA LYS A 167 4.48 -10.88 3.39
C LYS A 167 5.67 -9.94 3.56
N ASP A 168 6.78 -10.46 4.08
CA ASP A 168 8.08 -9.81 3.99
C ASP A 168 8.74 -10.07 2.61
N PHE A 169 9.86 -9.38 2.34
CA PHE A 169 10.58 -9.58 1.07
C PHE A 169 11.35 -10.90 0.99
N ASP A 170 11.39 -11.68 2.08
CA ASP A 170 11.86 -13.07 2.08
C ASP A 170 10.73 -14.07 1.77
N GLN A 171 9.55 -13.58 1.35
CA GLN A 171 8.33 -14.32 1.03
C GLN A 171 7.65 -15.00 2.24
N THR A 172 8.04 -14.66 3.46
CA THR A 172 7.40 -15.16 4.68
C THR A 172 6.06 -14.46 4.91
N VAL A 173 5.01 -15.24 5.16
CA VAL A 173 3.70 -14.69 5.51
C VAL A 173 3.75 -14.20 6.96
N VAL A 174 3.58 -12.88 7.14
CA VAL A 174 3.55 -12.19 8.44
C VAL A 174 2.14 -12.24 9.03
N LYS A 175 1.14 -11.95 8.21
CA LYS A 175 -0.29 -12.02 8.57
C LYS A 175 -1.09 -12.51 7.37
N LYS A 176 -2.24 -13.14 7.68
CA LYS A 176 -3.19 -13.62 6.67
C LYS A 176 -4.61 -13.42 7.18
N ILE A 177 -5.52 -13.03 6.29
CA ILE A 177 -6.95 -12.98 6.55
C ILE A 177 -7.71 -13.44 5.30
N ASP A 178 -8.72 -14.25 5.51
CA ASP A 178 -9.61 -14.73 4.45
C ASP A 178 -10.93 -13.94 4.52
N PHE A 179 -11.40 -13.45 3.39
CA PHE A 179 -12.64 -12.69 3.29
C PHE A 179 -13.84 -13.63 3.13
N ARG A 180 -14.98 -13.25 3.72
CA ARG A 180 -16.24 -13.94 3.47
C ARG A 180 -16.70 -13.62 2.06
N LYS A 181 -17.18 -14.62 1.32
CA LYS A 181 -17.84 -14.37 0.04
C LYS A 181 -19.11 -13.57 0.29
N SER A 182 -19.29 -12.50 -0.48
CA SER A 182 -20.57 -11.81 -0.53
C SER A 182 -21.66 -12.82 -0.92
N GLN A 183 -22.70 -12.95 -0.10
CA GLN A 183 -23.83 -13.84 -0.37
C GLN A 183 -24.70 -13.30 -1.50
#